data_b39b455e76ab66a421de82d2550ea962
#
_entry.id   b39b455e76ab66a421de82d2550ea962
#
_cell.length_a   1.000
_cell.length_b   1.000
_cell.length_c   1.000
_cell.angle_alpha   90.00
_cell.angle_beta   90.00
_cell.angle_gamma   90.00
#
_symmetry.space_group_name_H-M   'P 1'
#
loop_
_entity.id
_entity.type
_entity.pdbx_description
1 polymer ?
#
loop_
_entity_poly.entity_id
_entity_poly.type
_entity_poly.pdbx_seq_one_letter_code
_entity_poly.pdbx_strand_id
1 'polypeptide(L)'
;MATPLLFLDVDGPLIPFGASGREYPTYAPPPPPSVSPLLARLDPAQGPRLAALPYALVWATTWEDDANTWIAPRLGLPALPLVRWPEDGPDPARGVHWKTPGLVAWADGRPFAWVDDEIGAADRDWVAAHHPGRALLHRVDPRQGLTATDFGALAAWAG
;
A
#
# COMPACT_ATOMS: atom_id res chain seq x y z
N MET A 1 -20.11 13.33 0.51
CA MET A 1 -18.75 13.27 -0.05
C MET A 1 -18.31 11.83 -0.17
N ALA A 2 -17.64 11.49 -1.25
CA ALA A 2 -17.16 10.12 -1.42
C ALA A 2 -16.04 9.82 -0.43
N THR A 3 -16.04 8.61 0.15
CA THR A 3 -14.95 8.12 0.97
C THR A 3 -13.68 8.06 0.14
N PRO A 4 -12.56 8.61 0.59
CA PRO A 4 -11.32 8.53 -0.17
C PRO A 4 -10.80 7.10 -0.26
N LEU A 5 -10.07 6.81 -1.32
CA LEU A 5 -9.41 5.52 -1.51
C LEU A 5 -8.10 5.49 -0.72
N LEU A 6 -7.72 4.31 -0.24
CA LEU A 6 -6.37 4.07 0.28
C LEU A 6 -5.74 2.95 -0.53
N PHE A 7 -4.78 3.31 -1.37
CA PHE A 7 -3.97 2.34 -2.12
C PHE A 7 -2.87 1.81 -1.22
N LEU A 8 -2.85 0.51 -1.01
CA LEU A 8 -1.94 -0.17 -0.09
C LEU A 8 -0.92 -1.01 -0.84
N ASP A 9 0.37 -0.72 -0.66
CA ASP A 9 1.43 -1.64 -0.98
C ASP A 9 1.62 -2.64 0.17
N VAL A 10 2.22 -3.78 -0.10
CA VAL A 10 2.47 -4.84 0.87
C VAL A 10 3.93 -4.88 1.31
N ASP A 11 4.85 -5.05 0.35
CA ASP A 11 6.29 -5.12 0.65
C ASP A 11 6.81 -3.74 1.06
N GLY A 12 7.29 -3.65 2.27
CA GLY A 12 7.66 -2.41 2.92
C GLY A 12 6.64 -2.00 3.97
N PRO A 13 5.47 -1.46 3.60
CA PRO A 13 4.48 -1.00 4.59
C PRO A 13 3.96 -2.07 5.53
N LEU A 14 3.65 -3.26 5.03
CA LEU A 14 3.08 -4.36 5.81
C LEU A 14 4.07 -5.48 6.09
N ILE A 15 5.02 -5.71 5.18
CA ILE A 15 6.10 -6.70 5.33
C ILE A 15 7.42 -5.94 5.31
N PRO A 16 7.92 -5.50 6.49
CA PRO A 16 9.14 -4.68 6.54
C PRO A 16 10.39 -5.48 6.17
N PHE A 17 11.41 -4.77 5.67
CA PHE A 17 12.68 -5.39 5.26
C PHE A 17 13.83 -4.36 5.26
N GLY A 18 15.04 -4.86 5.21
CA GLY A 18 16.23 -4.05 4.92
C GLY A 18 16.92 -3.41 6.12
N ALA A 19 16.47 -3.66 7.35
CA ALA A 19 17.15 -3.15 8.53
C ALA A 19 18.36 -4.05 8.87
N SER A 20 19.56 -3.47 8.89
CA SER A 20 20.78 -4.17 9.26
C SER A 20 20.80 -4.52 10.74
N GLY A 21 21.21 -5.76 11.07
CA GLY A 21 21.39 -6.19 12.46
C GLY A 21 20.09 -6.28 13.27
N ARG A 22 18.94 -6.21 12.62
CA ARG A 22 17.64 -6.26 13.26
C ARG A 22 16.91 -7.53 12.82
N GLU A 23 16.44 -8.30 13.80
CA GLU A 23 15.49 -9.37 13.56
C GLU A 23 14.07 -8.81 13.60
N TYR A 24 13.27 -9.13 12.59
CA TYR A 24 11.88 -8.74 12.57
C TYR A 24 11.03 -9.75 13.35
N PRO A 25 10.03 -9.27 14.11
CA PRO A 25 9.05 -10.16 14.70
C PRO A 25 8.35 -10.99 13.62
N THR A 26 7.99 -12.21 13.98
CA THR A 26 7.22 -13.08 13.09
C THR A 26 5.94 -13.55 13.79
N TYR A 27 4.94 -13.87 13.00
CA TYR A 27 3.59 -14.18 13.49
C TYR A 27 3.07 -15.48 12.89
N ALA A 28 2.38 -16.26 13.73
CA ALA A 28 1.74 -17.49 13.29
C ALA A 28 0.44 -17.22 12.51
N PRO A 29 0.02 -18.12 11.62
CA PRO A 29 0.68 -19.36 11.25
C PRO A 29 1.86 -19.14 10.30
N PRO A 30 2.85 -20.05 10.27
CA PRO A 30 3.94 -19.91 9.32
C PRO A 30 3.42 -20.01 7.88
N PRO A 31 4.01 -19.25 6.93
CA PRO A 31 3.59 -19.34 5.55
C PRO A 31 3.91 -20.71 4.95
N PRO A 32 3.09 -21.20 4.00
CA PRO A 32 3.41 -22.46 3.31
C PRO A 32 4.66 -22.28 2.43
N PRO A 33 5.34 -23.41 2.08
CA PRO A 33 6.57 -23.34 1.27
C PRO A 33 6.43 -22.64 -0.09
N SER A 34 5.21 -22.61 -0.63
CA SER A 34 4.91 -21.98 -1.92
C SER A 34 4.83 -20.46 -1.87
N VAL A 35 4.86 -19.87 -0.68
CA VAL A 35 4.71 -18.42 -0.47
C VAL A 35 5.99 -17.88 0.15
N SER A 36 6.29 -16.60 -0.11
CA SER A 36 7.47 -15.95 0.47
C SER A 36 7.50 -16.14 1.99
N PRO A 37 8.64 -16.58 2.56
CA PRO A 37 8.78 -16.69 4.02
C PRO A 37 8.66 -15.35 4.74
N LEU A 38 8.88 -14.24 4.05
CA LEU A 38 8.73 -12.89 4.61
C LEU A 38 7.30 -12.57 5.03
N LEU A 39 6.32 -13.31 4.50
CA LEU A 39 4.92 -13.17 4.93
C LEU A 39 4.77 -13.35 6.46
N ALA A 40 5.66 -14.12 7.09
CA ALA A 40 5.65 -14.29 8.54
C ALA A 40 5.84 -12.95 9.31
N ARG A 41 6.41 -11.93 8.67
CA ARG A 41 6.61 -10.60 9.27
C ARG A 41 5.35 -9.73 9.29
N LEU A 42 4.28 -10.17 8.64
CA LEU A 42 3.02 -9.43 8.61
C LEU A 42 2.37 -9.42 9.99
N ASP A 43 2.26 -8.24 10.61
CA ASP A 43 1.66 -8.07 11.93
C ASP A 43 0.14 -8.06 11.81
N PRO A 44 -0.56 -9.05 12.39
CA PRO A 44 -2.04 -9.07 12.36
C PRO A 44 -2.69 -7.82 12.96
N ALA A 45 -2.03 -7.14 13.89
CA ALA A 45 -2.56 -5.93 14.51
C ALA A 45 -2.74 -4.77 13.53
N GLN A 46 -2.06 -4.80 12.38
CA GLN A 46 -2.23 -3.78 11.35
C GLN A 46 -3.62 -3.81 10.69
N GLY A 47 -4.26 -4.97 10.65
CA GLY A 47 -5.59 -5.11 10.06
C GLY A 47 -6.65 -4.23 10.71
N PRO A 48 -6.89 -4.35 12.03
CA PRO A 48 -7.82 -3.47 12.72
C PRO A 48 -7.49 -1.99 12.61
N ARG A 49 -6.21 -1.63 12.59
CA ARG A 49 -5.79 -0.24 12.41
C ARG A 49 -6.16 0.30 11.05
N LEU A 50 -5.94 -0.50 9.99
CA LEU A 50 -6.35 -0.14 8.63
C LEU A 50 -7.86 -0.04 8.52
N ALA A 51 -8.59 -1.01 9.07
CA ALA A 51 -10.04 -1.04 9.01
C ALA A 51 -10.68 0.15 9.74
N ALA A 52 -10.01 0.69 10.76
CA ALA A 52 -10.50 1.84 11.52
C ALA A 52 -10.33 3.18 10.78
N LEU A 53 -9.51 3.23 9.73
CA LEU A 53 -9.32 4.45 8.94
C LEU A 53 -10.54 4.74 8.06
N PRO A 54 -10.91 6.01 7.86
CA PRO A 54 -12.07 6.38 7.05
C PRO A 54 -11.76 6.35 5.55
N TYR A 55 -11.34 5.20 5.06
CA TYR A 55 -10.96 4.98 3.66
C TYR A 55 -11.61 3.72 3.10
N ALA A 56 -11.78 3.70 1.78
CA ALA A 56 -12.03 2.46 1.05
C ALA A 56 -10.67 1.87 0.67
N LEU A 57 -10.34 0.71 1.23
CA LEU A 57 -9.04 0.07 1.03
C LEU A 57 -8.96 -0.62 -0.33
N VAL A 58 -7.83 -0.47 -1.02
CA VAL A 58 -7.55 -1.07 -2.33
C VAL A 58 -6.11 -1.56 -2.36
N TRP A 59 -5.90 -2.81 -2.78
CA TRP A 59 -4.54 -3.31 -2.95
C TRP A 59 -3.84 -2.67 -4.15
N ALA A 60 -2.65 -2.15 -3.93
CA ALA A 60 -1.78 -1.59 -4.97
C ALA A 60 -0.40 -2.22 -4.86
N THR A 61 -0.32 -3.51 -5.17
CA THR A 61 0.84 -4.36 -4.91
C THR A 61 1.07 -5.35 -6.06
N THR A 62 2.30 -5.81 -6.21
CA THR A 62 2.64 -6.88 -7.14
C THR A 62 2.12 -8.25 -6.71
N TRP A 63 1.64 -8.39 -5.48
CA TRP A 63 0.96 -9.61 -5.04
C TRP A 63 -0.34 -9.86 -5.79
N GLU A 64 -1.01 -8.80 -6.27
CA GLU A 64 -2.29 -8.86 -6.98
C GLU A 64 -3.30 -9.77 -6.26
N ASP A 65 -3.81 -10.81 -6.93
CA ASP A 65 -4.80 -11.73 -6.33
C ASP A 65 -4.30 -12.41 -5.05
N ASP A 66 -2.99 -12.66 -4.95
CA ASP A 66 -2.39 -13.28 -3.78
C ASP A 66 -2.51 -12.41 -2.52
N ALA A 67 -2.68 -11.09 -2.67
CA ALA A 67 -2.94 -10.22 -1.53
C ALA A 67 -4.25 -10.60 -0.83
N ASN A 68 -5.29 -10.94 -1.57
CA ASN A 68 -6.55 -11.41 -0.99
C ASN A 68 -6.47 -12.85 -0.49
N THR A 69 -5.62 -13.68 -1.10
CA THR A 69 -5.44 -15.07 -0.69
C THR A 69 -4.61 -15.19 0.61
N TRP A 70 -3.51 -14.42 0.70
CA TRP A 70 -2.50 -14.60 1.76
C TRP A 70 -2.39 -13.45 2.76
N ILE A 71 -2.68 -12.21 2.35
CA ILE A 71 -2.50 -11.03 3.19
C ILE A 71 -3.78 -10.66 3.93
N ALA A 72 -4.89 -10.46 3.22
CA ALA A 72 -6.15 -10.04 3.82
C ALA A 72 -6.62 -10.95 4.95
N PRO A 73 -6.60 -12.30 4.82
CA PRO A 73 -7.03 -13.18 5.91
C PRO A 73 -6.17 -13.05 7.17
N ARG A 74 -4.86 -12.84 7.02
CA ARG A 74 -3.95 -12.67 8.17
C ARG A 74 -4.19 -11.36 8.90
N LEU A 75 -4.71 -10.35 8.21
CA LEU A 75 -5.07 -9.06 8.79
C LEU A 75 -6.51 -9.04 9.32
N GLY A 76 -7.29 -10.06 9.07
CA GLY A 76 -8.71 -10.07 9.39
C GLY A 76 -9.53 -9.13 8.52
N LEU A 77 -9.04 -8.81 7.32
CA LEU A 77 -9.72 -7.97 6.36
C LEU A 77 -10.52 -8.83 5.36
N PRO A 78 -11.64 -8.31 4.84
CA PRO A 78 -12.32 -8.96 3.73
C PRO A 78 -11.47 -8.87 2.46
N ALA A 79 -11.87 -9.59 1.41
CA ALA A 79 -11.24 -9.40 0.10
C ALA A 79 -11.44 -7.94 -0.35
N LEU A 80 -10.37 -7.32 -0.81
CA LEU A 80 -10.37 -5.91 -1.26
C LEU A 80 -10.30 -5.85 -2.77
N PRO A 81 -10.82 -4.76 -3.38
CA PRO A 81 -10.50 -4.46 -4.77
C PRO A 81 -8.99 -4.35 -4.93
N LEU A 82 -8.49 -4.64 -6.11
CA LEU A 82 -7.06 -4.52 -6.39
C LEU A 82 -6.80 -3.87 -7.74
N VAL A 83 -5.73 -3.08 -7.80
CA VAL A 83 -5.26 -2.51 -9.05
C VAL A 83 -4.48 -3.58 -9.80
N ARG A 84 -4.84 -3.80 -11.07
CA ARG A 84 -4.11 -4.73 -11.95
C ARG A 84 -3.12 -3.96 -12.79
N TRP A 85 -1.93 -4.51 -12.92
CA TRP A 85 -0.85 -3.88 -13.66
C TRP A 85 -0.74 -4.52 -15.04
N PRO A 86 -0.81 -3.72 -16.13
CA PRO A 86 -0.63 -4.28 -17.47
C PRO A 86 0.83 -4.69 -17.68
N GLU A 87 1.04 -5.87 -18.27
CA GLU A 87 2.39 -6.37 -18.57
C GLU A 87 3.10 -5.51 -19.61
N ASP A 88 2.34 -5.00 -20.58
CA ASP A 88 2.85 -4.22 -21.72
C ASP A 88 2.41 -2.75 -21.65
N GLY A 89 2.32 -2.19 -20.44
CA GLY A 89 1.98 -0.78 -20.25
C GLY A 89 3.08 0.15 -20.78
N PRO A 90 2.75 1.40 -21.13
CA PRO A 90 3.76 2.37 -21.54
C PRO A 90 4.73 2.64 -20.38
N ASP A 91 6.00 2.91 -20.72
CA ASP A 91 6.98 3.31 -19.71
C ASP A 91 6.53 4.61 -19.04
N PRO A 92 6.63 4.69 -17.71
CA PRO A 92 6.28 5.93 -17.01
C PRO A 92 7.27 7.05 -17.35
N ALA A 93 6.87 8.29 -17.07
CA ALA A 93 7.77 9.42 -17.18
C ALA A 93 9.01 9.19 -16.30
N ARG A 94 10.13 9.82 -16.69
CA ARG A 94 11.41 9.62 -15.99
C ARG A 94 11.30 9.95 -14.51
N GLY A 95 11.72 9.01 -13.65
CA GLY A 95 11.70 9.14 -12.20
C GLY A 95 10.35 8.83 -11.55
N VAL A 96 9.31 8.63 -12.36
CA VAL A 96 7.98 8.25 -11.87
C VAL A 96 7.91 6.75 -11.66
N HIS A 97 7.41 6.33 -10.50
CA HIS A 97 7.20 4.91 -10.20
C HIS A 97 6.19 4.32 -11.19
N TRP A 98 6.43 3.09 -11.63
CA TRP A 98 5.60 2.44 -12.65
C TRP A 98 4.12 2.26 -12.23
N LYS A 99 3.82 2.22 -10.93
CA LYS A 99 2.44 2.16 -10.42
C LYS A 99 1.67 3.46 -10.60
N THR A 100 2.34 4.60 -10.56
CA THR A 100 1.72 5.91 -10.41
C THR A 100 0.64 6.23 -11.45
N PRO A 101 0.88 6.04 -12.77
CA PRO A 101 -0.17 6.29 -13.76
C PRO A 101 -1.40 5.40 -13.58
N GLY A 102 -1.19 4.13 -13.23
CA GLY A 102 -2.29 3.18 -13.00
C GLY A 102 -3.17 3.55 -11.82
N LEU A 103 -2.58 4.08 -10.74
CA LEU A 103 -3.34 4.53 -9.58
C LEU A 103 -4.23 5.71 -9.91
N VAL A 104 -3.72 6.69 -10.63
CA VAL A 104 -4.51 7.85 -11.06
C VAL A 104 -5.66 7.44 -11.96
N ALA A 105 -5.40 6.55 -12.93
CA ALA A 105 -6.44 6.00 -13.80
C ALA A 105 -7.51 5.25 -12.99
N TRP A 106 -7.11 4.41 -12.05
CA TRP A 106 -8.03 3.63 -11.23
C TRP A 106 -8.90 4.52 -10.35
N ALA A 107 -8.31 5.58 -9.77
CA ALA A 107 -9.01 6.52 -8.90
C ALA A 107 -10.07 7.33 -9.66
N ASP A 108 -9.84 7.61 -10.92
CA ASP A 108 -10.80 8.32 -11.79
C ASP A 108 -11.33 9.60 -11.15
N GLY A 109 -10.42 10.46 -10.70
CA GLY A 109 -10.75 11.73 -10.04
C GLY A 109 -11.11 11.66 -8.57
N ARG A 110 -11.31 10.46 -8.02
CA ARG A 110 -11.67 10.27 -6.62
C ARG A 110 -10.49 10.60 -5.70
N PRO A 111 -10.70 11.29 -4.57
CA PRO A 111 -9.63 11.51 -3.59
C PRO A 111 -9.00 10.21 -3.14
N PHE A 112 -7.67 10.19 -3.01
CA PHE A 112 -6.97 9.00 -2.55
C PHE A 112 -5.73 9.33 -1.73
N ALA A 113 -5.35 8.40 -0.87
CA ALA A 113 -4.02 8.30 -0.29
C ALA A 113 -3.34 7.05 -0.85
N TRP A 114 -2.03 7.10 -1.00
CA TRP A 114 -1.21 5.98 -1.48
C TRP A 114 -0.08 5.75 -0.49
N VAL A 115 0.03 4.52 0.00
CA VAL A 115 1.04 4.09 0.97
C VAL A 115 1.98 3.11 0.28
N ASP A 116 3.24 3.50 0.16
CA ASP A 116 4.27 2.73 -0.53
C ASP A 116 5.65 3.17 -0.02
N ASP A 117 6.64 2.31 -0.11
CA ASP A 117 8.01 2.64 0.29
C ASP A 117 8.84 3.31 -0.81
N GLU A 118 8.35 3.28 -2.05
CA GLU A 118 9.10 3.76 -3.22
C GLU A 118 8.59 5.08 -3.80
N ILE A 119 7.75 5.81 -3.07
CA ILE A 119 7.24 7.11 -3.52
C ILE A 119 8.34 8.16 -3.51
N GLY A 120 8.45 8.92 -4.60
CA GLY A 120 9.41 10.02 -4.72
C GLY A 120 8.76 11.34 -5.14
N ALA A 121 9.59 12.38 -5.24
CA ALA A 121 9.14 13.73 -5.63
C ALA A 121 8.52 13.75 -7.03
N ALA A 122 9.08 12.98 -7.98
CA ALA A 122 8.54 12.88 -9.33
C ALA A 122 7.12 12.31 -9.35
N ASP A 123 6.82 11.38 -8.45
CA ASP A 123 5.46 10.83 -8.31
C ASP A 123 4.48 11.89 -7.84
N ARG A 124 4.87 12.70 -6.86
CA ARG A 124 4.03 13.79 -6.34
C ARG A 124 3.73 14.81 -7.41
N ASP A 125 4.74 15.20 -8.18
CA ASP A 125 4.60 16.18 -9.28
C ASP A 125 3.69 15.62 -10.38
N TRP A 126 3.87 14.35 -10.74
CA TRP A 126 3.08 13.71 -11.79
C TRP A 126 1.60 13.63 -11.39
N VAL A 127 1.31 13.21 -10.15
CA VAL A 127 -0.06 13.12 -9.63
C VAL A 127 -0.69 14.51 -9.58
N ALA A 128 0.03 15.52 -9.11
CA ALA A 128 -0.48 16.89 -9.07
C ALA A 128 -0.87 17.40 -10.47
N ALA A 129 -0.14 16.98 -11.50
CA ALA A 129 -0.40 17.39 -12.87
C ALA A 129 -1.55 16.62 -13.55
N HIS A 130 -1.80 15.38 -13.16
CA HIS A 130 -2.70 14.46 -13.88
C HIS A 130 -3.95 14.04 -13.11
N HIS A 131 -3.98 14.21 -11.78
CA HIS A 131 -5.13 13.83 -10.96
C HIS A 131 -5.92 15.08 -10.54
N PRO A 132 -7.20 15.19 -10.89
CA PRO A 132 -7.97 16.40 -10.57
C PRO A 132 -8.42 16.47 -9.11
N GLY A 133 -8.44 15.35 -8.39
CA GLY A 133 -8.87 15.30 -7.01
C GLY A 133 -7.72 15.49 -6.02
N ARG A 134 -8.05 15.45 -4.72
CA ARG A 134 -7.06 15.47 -3.66
C ARG A 134 -6.28 14.14 -3.65
N ALA A 135 -4.99 14.21 -3.40
CA ALA A 135 -4.16 13.03 -3.25
C ALA A 135 -3.09 13.23 -2.17
N LEU A 136 -2.88 12.20 -1.36
CA LEU A 136 -1.78 12.13 -0.40
C LEU A 136 -0.89 10.96 -0.81
N LEU A 137 0.36 11.26 -1.16
CA LEU A 137 1.36 10.23 -1.42
C LEU A 137 2.21 10.10 -0.15
N HIS A 138 1.99 9.02 0.59
CA HIS A 138 2.60 8.80 1.90
C HIS A 138 3.67 7.71 1.82
N ARG A 139 4.93 8.13 1.81
CA ARG A 139 6.06 7.20 1.80
C ARG A 139 6.26 6.59 3.18
N VAL A 140 6.40 5.26 3.23
CA VAL A 140 6.69 4.50 4.45
C VAL A 140 8.13 4.00 4.40
N ASP A 141 8.83 4.07 5.54
CA ASP A 141 10.16 3.48 5.65
C ASP A 141 10.03 1.94 5.66
N PRO A 142 10.57 1.24 4.64
CA PRO A 142 10.41 -0.21 4.55
C PRO A 142 11.11 -0.96 5.67
N ARG A 143 12.10 -0.34 6.33
CA ARG A 143 12.82 -0.94 7.45
C ARG A 143 11.95 -1.04 8.70
N GLN A 144 10.91 -0.23 8.80
CA GLN A 144 10.00 -0.19 9.95
C GLN A 144 8.59 -0.69 9.63
N GLY A 145 8.12 -0.49 8.39
CA GLY A 145 6.72 -0.68 8.03
C GLY A 145 5.84 0.43 8.60
N LEU A 146 4.53 0.25 8.53
CA LEU A 146 3.56 1.21 9.03
C LEU A 146 3.69 1.38 10.55
N THR A 147 3.81 2.64 10.99
CA THR A 147 3.93 3.03 12.39
C THR A 147 2.70 3.83 12.83
N ALA A 148 2.58 4.08 14.15
CA ALA A 148 1.53 4.94 14.68
C ALA A 148 1.54 6.33 14.06
N THR A 149 2.72 6.87 13.75
CA THR A 149 2.86 8.16 13.05
C THR A 149 2.24 8.13 11.66
N ASP A 150 2.45 7.04 10.92
CA ASP A 150 1.86 6.86 9.59
C ASP A 150 0.33 6.83 9.66
N PHE A 151 -0.22 6.04 10.58
CA PHE A 151 -1.68 5.98 10.78
C PHE A 151 -2.25 7.33 11.18
N GLY A 152 -1.55 8.07 12.05
CA GLY A 152 -1.96 9.42 12.44
C GLY A 152 -2.02 10.38 11.25
N ALA A 153 -1.02 10.33 10.38
CA ALA A 153 -0.99 11.17 9.17
C ALA A 153 -2.14 10.83 8.21
N LEU A 154 -2.43 9.55 8.02
CA LEU A 154 -3.53 9.10 7.17
C LEU A 154 -4.89 9.55 7.74
N ALA A 155 -5.10 9.38 9.04
CA ALA A 155 -6.33 9.80 9.70
C ALA A 155 -6.53 11.32 9.60
N ALA A 156 -5.49 12.09 9.81
CA ALA A 156 -5.55 13.55 9.76
C ALA A 156 -5.89 14.07 8.35
N TRP A 157 -5.33 13.45 7.31
CA TRP A 157 -5.60 13.87 5.94
C TRP A 157 -7.03 13.59 5.50
N ALA A 158 -7.63 12.50 5.96
CA ALA A 158 -8.99 12.10 5.62
C ALA A 158 -10.05 12.92 6.35
N GLY A 159 -9.67 13.53 7.48
CA GLY A 159 -10.57 14.27 8.35
C GLY A 159 -11.00 15.64 7.90
#